data_c8082d4746fd55fac135135bf059097b
#
_entry.id   c8082d4746fd55fac135135bf059097b
#
_cell.length_a   1.000
_cell.length_b   1.000
_cell.length_c   1.000
_cell.angle_alpha   90.00
_cell.angle_beta   90.00
_cell.angle_gamma   90.00
#
_symmetry.space_group_name_H-M   'P 1'
#
loop_
_entity.id
_entity.type
_entity.pdbx_description
1 polymer ?
#
loop_
_entity_poly.entity_id
_entity_poly.type
_entity_poly.pdbx_seq_one_letter_code
_entity_poly.pdbx_strand_id
1 'polypeptide(L)'
;MANDKIVTVEVELLLTAIERITSSEVLEKDISSKLPLTTDLPDANKIYHGKVSVLFVDMRGSTKLPDKFSSDQLVKIYRSYIRTVVQAIRYSGGVVRDFMGDGVLAVFVDDIDGKSVDKSVRAARYITTAIDKFLNPILDEKIKHRISYGIGIHTGEISLSKVGMKGKEQDTDSENEFGIAWIGNSTNLACKFSSAVDRGTIFISASTYAELSDIESKQMWRKIEFSKGSNTLSGYIAEHYYLQLDQDMEPCVATDNDDTLRQGDEVGIGIQKQLSSIVEKALELGRKEQSLQDREEKLNIKVAEINRKEKENFEREKSLYKNEYDFYCDVLGSGHCKAAYVKEMGQDFWEENLEDAIAAGAKLGKDEHKVKHEISYAMVSIYENLEIYDKAYDFLVEQAAGHPWLHLSTVQKIVAKVQYCDRLKSAIYKRLAKNDLSADYRCEFEKIKNWLAQYKP
;
A
#
# COMPACT_ATOMS: atom_id res chain seq x y z
N MET A 1 8.83 31.05 -19.42
CA MET A 1 9.10 29.68 -19.88
C MET A 1 9.71 28.97 -18.69
N ALA A 2 8.92 28.12 -18.02
CA ALA A 2 9.38 27.31 -16.91
C ALA A 2 10.44 26.32 -17.41
N ASN A 3 11.44 26.06 -16.58
CA ASN A 3 12.56 25.17 -16.90
C ASN A 3 12.05 23.75 -17.21
N ASP A 4 12.01 23.40 -18.50
CA ASP A 4 11.76 22.03 -18.98
C ASP A 4 13.00 21.10 -18.82
N LYS A 5 13.88 21.40 -17.86
CA LYS A 5 15.05 20.57 -17.58
C LYS A 5 14.78 19.68 -16.39
N ILE A 6 14.71 18.38 -16.63
CA ILE A 6 14.73 17.36 -15.59
C ILE A 6 16.05 17.51 -14.82
N VAL A 7 15.97 17.56 -13.49
CA VAL A 7 17.16 17.64 -12.63
C VAL A 7 17.93 16.32 -12.70
N THR A 8 19.23 16.36 -12.88
CA THR A 8 20.08 15.16 -13.07
C THR A 8 19.90 14.13 -11.94
N VAL A 9 19.73 14.60 -10.69
CA VAL A 9 19.51 13.74 -9.51
C VAL A 9 18.18 12.97 -9.60
N GLU A 10 17.12 13.59 -10.12
CA GLU A 10 15.82 12.91 -10.30
C GLU A 10 15.90 11.81 -11.36
N VAL A 11 16.64 12.04 -12.42
CA VAL A 11 16.89 11.05 -13.48
C VAL A 11 17.71 9.87 -12.94
N GLU A 12 18.76 10.12 -12.16
CA GLU A 12 19.59 9.08 -11.55
C GLU A 12 18.79 8.21 -10.58
N LEU A 13 17.94 8.82 -9.74
CA LEU A 13 17.04 8.09 -8.84
C LEU A 13 16.05 7.22 -9.61
N LEU A 14 15.47 7.77 -10.68
CA LEU A 14 14.55 7.03 -11.55
C LEU A 14 15.25 5.84 -12.22
N LEU A 15 16.42 6.04 -12.81
CA LEU A 15 17.19 4.97 -13.45
C LEU A 15 17.56 3.88 -12.45
N THR A 16 18.02 4.24 -11.26
CA THR A 16 18.33 3.29 -10.18
C THR A 16 17.10 2.45 -9.80
N ALA A 17 15.93 3.09 -9.70
CA ALA A 17 14.69 2.38 -9.40
C ALA A 17 14.30 1.41 -10.53
N ILE A 18 14.40 1.86 -11.79
CA ILE A 18 14.12 1.03 -12.98
C ILE A 18 15.07 -0.17 -13.03
N GLU A 19 16.36 0.04 -12.87
CA GLU A 19 17.37 -1.04 -12.88
C GLU A 19 17.12 -2.04 -11.76
N ARG A 20 16.81 -1.59 -10.56
CA ARG A 20 16.47 -2.47 -9.43
C ARG A 20 15.24 -3.32 -9.72
N ILE A 21 14.17 -2.73 -10.27
CA ILE A 21 12.93 -3.45 -10.57
C ILE A 21 13.16 -4.45 -11.72
N THR A 22 13.86 -4.04 -12.78
CA THR A 22 14.04 -4.88 -13.97
C THR A 22 15.06 -6.00 -13.79
N SER A 23 16.03 -5.84 -12.89
CA SER A 23 17.06 -6.84 -12.61
C SER A 23 16.74 -7.78 -11.45
N SER A 24 15.76 -7.43 -10.60
CA SER A 24 15.37 -8.27 -9.46
C SER A 24 14.54 -9.46 -9.91
N GLU A 25 14.78 -10.62 -9.30
CA GLU A 25 13.98 -11.82 -9.51
C GLU A 25 12.52 -11.61 -9.12
N VAL A 26 11.61 -12.23 -9.87
CA VAL A 26 10.16 -12.21 -9.57
C VAL A 26 9.82 -13.43 -8.72
N LEU A 27 9.33 -13.19 -7.51
CA LEU A 27 8.87 -14.24 -6.61
C LEU A 27 7.41 -14.57 -6.89
N GLU A 28 7.09 -15.84 -7.06
CA GLU A 28 5.73 -16.33 -7.33
C GLU A 28 5.08 -16.87 -6.07
N LYS A 29 3.77 -16.66 -5.94
CA LYS A 29 2.94 -17.20 -4.86
C LYS A 29 1.52 -17.46 -5.36
N ASP A 30 0.91 -18.54 -4.89
CA ASP A 30 -0.49 -18.83 -5.18
C ASP A 30 -1.44 -17.98 -4.32
N ILE A 31 -2.57 -17.59 -4.93
CA ILE A 31 -3.71 -17.02 -4.22
C ILE A 31 -4.39 -18.17 -3.47
N SER A 32 -4.47 -18.07 -2.15
CA SER A 32 -5.22 -18.99 -1.31
C SER A 32 -6.73 -18.67 -1.35
N SER A 33 -7.50 -19.28 -0.44
CA SER A 33 -8.94 -19.02 -0.27
C SER A 33 -9.30 -17.55 0.04
N LYS A 34 -8.31 -16.68 0.24
CA LYS A 34 -8.49 -15.24 0.47
C LYS A 34 -7.64 -14.42 -0.49
N LEU A 35 -8.29 -13.49 -1.17
CA LEU A 35 -7.60 -12.53 -2.03
C LEU A 35 -6.80 -11.53 -1.18
N PRO A 36 -5.49 -11.32 -1.42
CA PRO A 36 -4.70 -10.37 -0.65
C PRO A 36 -5.19 -8.93 -0.84
N LEU A 37 -5.16 -8.14 0.22
CA LEU A 37 -5.39 -6.70 0.16
C LEU A 37 -4.14 -5.99 -0.38
N THR A 38 -4.28 -4.75 -0.86
CA THR A 38 -3.13 -3.94 -1.31
C THR A 38 -2.09 -3.77 -0.19
N THR A 39 -2.55 -3.68 1.06
CA THR A 39 -1.71 -3.59 2.26
C THR A 39 -0.95 -4.88 2.57
N ASP A 40 -1.49 -6.03 2.17
CA ASP A 40 -0.87 -7.35 2.41
C ASP A 40 0.23 -7.67 1.38
N LEU A 41 0.30 -6.88 0.30
CA LEU A 41 1.25 -7.07 -0.79
C LEU A 41 2.53 -6.27 -0.50
N PRO A 42 3.71 -6.89 -0.57
CA PRO A 42 4.98 -6.18 -0.42
C PRO A 42 5.26 -5.28 -1.63
N ASP A 43 6.00 -4.20 -1.41
CA ASP A 43 6.58 -3.38 -2.46
C ASP A 43 7.85 -4.07 -3.00
N ALA A 44 7.66 -5.11 -3.80
CA ALA A 44 8.71 -5.94 -4.37
C ALA A 44 8.21 -6.65 -5.64
N ASN A 45 9.13 -7.16 -6.44
CA ASN A 45 8.83 -8.00 -7.60
C ASN A 45 8.21 -9.33 -7.15
N LYS A 46 6.94 -9.27 -6.80
CA LYS A 46 6.18 -10.43 -6.35
C LYS A 46 4.86 -10.53 -7.09
N ILE A 47 4.57 -11.70 -7.62
CA ILE A 47 3.36 -12.00 -8.36
C ILE A 47 2.55 -13.08 -7.62
N TYR A 48 1.26 -12.90 -7.59
CA TYR A 48 0.31 -13.85 -7.00
C TYR A 48 -0.56 -14.41 -8.09
N HIS A 49 -0.62 -15.73 -8.22
CA HIS A 49 -1.39 -16.45 -9.21
C HIS A 49 -2.58 -17.16 -8.61
N GLY A 50 -3.65 -17.28 -9.35
CA GLY A 50 -4.76 -18.09 -8.93
C GLY A 50 -5.97 -17.99 -9.85
N LYS A 51 -6.81 -19.00 -9.76
CA LYS A 51 -8.08 -19.05 -10.48
C LYS A 51 -9.13 -18.28 -9.70
N VAL A 52 -9.79 -17.34 -10.37
CA VAL A 52 -10.82 -16.49 -9.79
C VAL A 52 -11.99 -16.28 -10.76
N SER A 53 -13.13 -15.85 -10.25
CA SER A 53 -14.20 -15.28 -11.06
C SER A 53 -14.19 -13.77 -10.93
N VAL A 54 -14.08 -13.06 -12.04
CA VAL A 54 -14.12 -11.60 -12.13
C VAL A 54 -15.49 -11.19 -12.62
N LEU A 55 -16.13 -10.29 -11.88
CA LEU A 55 -17.38 -9.62 -12.26
C LEU A 55 -17.11 -8.16 -12.53
N PHE A 56 -17.60 -7.65 -13.64
CA PHE A 56 -17.64 -6.24 -13.94
C PHE A 56 -19.05 -5.80 -14.25
N VAL A 57 -19.52 -4.76 -13.61
CA VAL A 57 -20.82 -4.14 -13.88
C VAL A 57 -20.63 -2.67 -14.17
N ASP A 58 -21.33 -2.15 -15.17
CA ASP A 58 -21.16 -0.81 -15.67
C ASP A 58 -22.50 -0.19 -16.09
N MET A 59 -22.71 1.09 -15.77
CA MET A 59 -23.92 1.82 -16.10
C MET A 59 -23.90 2.25 -17.55
N ARG A 60 -25.04 2.19 -18.22
CA ARG A 60 -25.18 2.62 -19.62
C ARG A 60 -25.58 4.08 -19.71
N GLY A 61 -24.89 4.82 -20.57
CA GLY A 61 -25.18 6.22 -20.84
C GLY A 61 -24.83 7.18 -19.70
N SER A 62 -23.97 6.77 -18.77
CA SER A 62 -23.49 7.59 -17.65
C SER A 62 -22.88 8.91 -18.10
N THR A 63 -22.13 8.92 -19.21
CA THR A 63 -21.52 10.11 -19.82
C THR A 63 -22.51 11.19 -20.22
N LYS A 64 -23.79 10.84 -20.45
CA LYS A 64 -24.87 11.76 -20.82
C LYS A 64 -25.72 12.22 -19.62
N LEU A 65 -25.47 11.69 -18.43
CA LEU A 65 -26.23 12.08 -17.23
C LEU A 65 -25.98 13.52 -16.84
N PRO A 66 -24.73 14.06 -16.90
CA PRO A 66 -24.49 15.48 -16.58
C PRO A 66 -25.25 16.47 -17.45
N ASP A 67 -25.62 16.08 -18.67
CA ASP A 67 -26.43 16.94 -19.56
C ASP A 67 -27.91 17.01 -19.16
N LYS A 68 -28.37 16.09 -18.29
CA LYS A 68 -29.79 15.91 -17.95
C LYS A 68 -30.12 16.20 -16.49
N PHE A 69 -29.15 16.09 -15.60
CA PHE A 69 -29.38 16.12 -14.16
C PHE A 69 -28.46 17.12 -13.46
N SER A 70 -28.95 17.74 -12.39
CA SER A 70 -28.16 18.60 -11.51
C SER A 70 -27.11 17.77 -10.76
N SER A 71 -26.06 18.41 -10.24
CA SER A 71 -25.02 17.76 -9.44
C SER A 71 -25.59 16.98 -8.25
N ASP A 72 -26.60 17.53 -7.56
CA ASP A 72 -27.28 16.87 -6.44
C ASP A 72 -28.00 15.58 -6.87
N GLN A 73 -28.65 15.61 -8.04
CA GLN A 73 -29.32 14.43 -8.59
C GLN A 73 -28.30 13.38 -9.03
N LEU A 74 -27.18 13.81 -9.65
CA LEU A 74 -26.09 12.92 -10.05
C LEU A 74 -25.49 12.21 -8.83
N VAL A 75 -25.18 12.93 -7.76
CA VAL A 75 -24.66 12.32 -6.53
C VAL A 75 -25.62 11.27 -6.00
N LYS A 76 -26.93 11.52 -6.00
CA LYS A 76 -27.94 10.56 -5.56
C LYS A 76 -27.98 9.31 -6.46
N ILE A 77 -27.93 9.48 -7.79
CA ILE A 77 -27.90 8.38 -8.75
C ILE A 77 -26.65 7.53 -8.55
N TYR A 78 -25.45 8.14 -8.59
CA TYR A 78 -24.19 7.40 -8.47
C TYR A 78 -24.04 6.70 -7.12
N ARG A 79 -24.32 7.41 -6.02
CA ARG A 79 -24.18 6.83 -4.68
C ARG A 79 -25.15 5.67 -4.43
N SER A 80 -26.42 5.79 -4.86
CA SER A 80 -27.38 4.72 -4.69
C SER A 80 -27.04 3.50 -5.56
N TYR A 81 -26.63 3.72 -6.81
CA TYR A 81 -26.19 2.66 -7.71
C TYR A 81 -24.96 1.93 -7.17
N ILE A 82 -23.88 2.65 -6.91
CA ILE A 82 -22.63 2.05 -6.41
C ILE A 82 -22.88 1.29 -5.11
N ARG A 83 -23.64 1.88 -4.17
CA ARG A 83 -23.95 1.20 -2.91
C ARG A 83 -24.73 -0.09 -3.12
N THR A 84 -25.72 -0.08 -4.00
CA THR A 84 -26.52 -1.29 -4.34
C THR A 84 -25.61 -2.39 -4.91
N VAL A 85 -24.75 -2.04 -5.85
CA VAL A 85 -23.81 -2.99 -6.48
C VAL A 85 -22.81 -3.56 -5.46
N VAL A 86 -22.16 -2.69 -4.68
CA VAL A 86 -21.17 -3.11 -3.66
C VAL A 86 -21.80 -4.03 -2.62
N GLN A 87 -23.02 -3.73 -2.19
CA GLN A 87 -23.72 -4.54 -1.19
C GLN A 87 -24.10 -5.91 -1.73
N ALA A 88 -24.59 -6.00 -2.96
CA ALA A 88 -24.90 -7.26 -3.63
C ALA A 88 -23.65 -8.15 -3.79
N ILE A 89 -22.51 -7.54 -4.18
CA ILE A 89 -21.22 -8.24 -4.28
C ILE A 89 -20.81 -8.79 -2.92
N ARG A 90 -20.82 -7.98 -1.86
CA ARG A 90 -20.44 -8.41 -0.51
C ARG A 90 -21.31 -9.53 0.04
N TYR A 91 -22.63 -9.43 -0.12
CA TYR A 91 -23.57 -10.47 0.31
C TYR A 91 -23.42 -11.80 -0.43
N SER A 92 -22.77 -11.76 -1.58
CA SER A 92 -22.45 -12.95 -2.37
C SER A 92 -21.03 -13.47 -2.14
N GLY A 93 -20.28 -12.93 -1.17
CA GLY A 93 -18.92 -13.36 -0.85
C GLY A 93 -17.85 -12.82 -1.80
N GLY A 94 -18.14 -11.75 -2.55
CA GLY A 94 -17.20 -11.07 -3.42
C GLY A 94 -16.47 -9.92 -2.75
N VAL A 95 -15.34 -9.53 -3.32
CA VAL A 95 -14.53 -8.38 -2.89
C VAL A 95 -14.46 -7.37 -4.03
N VAL A 96 -14.94 -6.15 -3.78
CA VAL A 96 -14.75 -5.03 -4.71
C VAL A 96 -13.27 -4.65 -4.73
N ARG A 97 -12.73 -4.47 -5.93
CA ARG A 97 -11.31 -4.21 -6.13
C ARG A 97 -11.01 -2.89 -6.78
N ASP A 98 -11.90 -2.42 -7.61
CA ASP A 98 -11.69 -1.15 -8.30
C ASP A 98 -13.01 -0.50 -8.70
N PHE A 99 -12.97 0.82 -8.86
CA PHE A 99 -14.03 1.64 -9.40
C PHE A 99 -13.50 2.35 -10.66
N MET A 100 -14.06 2.01 -11.81
CA MET A 100 -13.69 2.61 -13.10
C MET A 100 -14.81 3.57 -13.53
N GLY A 101 -14.81 4.78 -12.98
CA GLY A 101 -15.93 5.72 -13.14
C GLY A 101 -17.18 5.20 -12.44
N ASP A 102 -18.18 4.83 -13.21
CA ASP A 102 -19.42 4.17 -12.74
C ASP A 102 -19.34 2.63 -12.80
N GLY A 103 -18.25 2.09 -13.35
CA GLY A 103 -17.98 0.67 -13.38
C GLY A 103 -17.43 0.15 -12.06
N VAL A 104 -17.87 -1.05 -11.65
CA VAL A 104 -17.41 -1.74 -10.44
C VAL A 104 -16.78 -3.06 -10.81
N LEU A 105 -15.51 -3.24 -10.45
CA LEU A 105 -14.77 -4.49 -10.58
C LEU A 105 -14.79 -5.26 -9.26
N ALA A 106 -15.24 -6.51 -9.31
CA ALA A 106 -15.22 -7.41 -8.17
C ALA A 106 -14.58 -8.75 -8.51
N VAL A 107 -13.98 -9.36 -7.51
CA VAL A 107 -13.30 -10.65 -7.63
C VAL A 107 -13.83 -11.61 -6.57
N PHE A 108 -14.01 -12.86 -6.97
CA PHE A 108 -14.49 -13.98 -6.16
C PHE A 108 -13.45 -15.10 -6.20
N VAL A 109 -13.18 -15.69 -5.05
CA VAL A 109 -12.30 -16.85 -4.88
C VAL A 109 -13.09 -18.02 -4.36
N ASP A 110 -12.61 -19.23 -4.62
CA ASP A 110 -13.15 -20.43 -4.01
C ASP A 110 -12.79 -20.44 -2.53
N ASP A 111 -13.77 -20.73 -1.68
CA ASP A 111 -13.58 -20.86 -0.24
C ASP A 111 -14.59 -21.86 0.36
N ILE A 112 -14.66 -21.90 1.70
CA ILE A 112 -15.57 -22.80 2.42
C ILE A 112 -17.06 -22.52 2.11
N ASP A 113 -17.40 -21.29 1.72
CA ASP A 113 -18.78 -20.87 1.43
C ASP A 113 -19.21 -21.19 0.01
N GLY A 114 -18.29 -21.65 -0.84
CA GLY A 114 -18.60 -22.12 -2.19
C GLY A 114 -17.61 -21.69 -3.28
N LYS A 115 -17.94 -22.07 -4.50
CA LYS A 115 -17.12 -21.77 -5.68
C LYS A 115 -17.26 -20.30 -6.11
N SER A 116 -16.16 -19.72 -6.56
CA SER A 116 -16.10 -18.34 -7.09
C SER A 116 -17.10 -18.11 -8.23
N VAL A 117 -17.31 -19.12 -9.07
CA VAL A 117 -18.26 -19.08 -10.19
C VAL A 117 -19.69 -18.87 -9.69
N ASP A 118 -20.15 -19.71 -8.76
CA ASP A 118 -21.51 -19.66 -8.25
C ASP A 118 -21.77 -18.37 -7.48
N LYS A 119 -20.77 -17.91 -6.68
CA LYS A 119 -20.83 -16.65 -5.97
C LYS A 119 -20.92 -15.45 -6.92
N SER A 120 -20.14 -15.43 -8.00
CA SER A 120 -20.15 -14.33 -8.97
C SER A 120 -21.47 -14.25 -9.73
N VAL A 121 -22.04 -15.39 -10.13
CA VAL A 121 -23.37 -15.44 -10.76
C VAL A 121 -24.46 -15.04 -9.77
N ARG A 122 -24.38 -15.49 -8.50
CA ARG A 122 -25.31 -15.07 -7.46
C ARG A 122 -25.25 -13.55 -7.24
N ALA A 123 -24.05 -12.97 -7.25
CA ALA A 123 -23.86 -11.51 -7.14
C ALA A 123 -24.52 -10.78 -8.33
N ALA A 124 -24.33 -11.28 -9.55
CA ALA A 124 -24.95 -10.70 -10.74
C ALA A 124 -26.49 -10.72 -10.65
N ARG A 125 -27.07 -11.86 -10.27
CA ARG A 125 -28.52 -12.00 -10.04
C ARG A 125 -29.01 -11.06 -8.94
N TYR A 126 -28.23 -10.90 -7.86
CA TYR A 126 -28.57 -9.98 -6.79
C TYR A 126 -28.56 -8.52 -7.29
N ILE A 127 -27.51 -8.13 -8.03
CA ILE A 127 -27.43 -6.79 -8.64
C ILE A 127 -28.63 -6.54 -9.55
N THR A 128 -28.96 -7.48 -10.42
CA THR A 128 -30.09 -7.37 -11.33
C THR A 128 -31.41 -7.21 -10.57
N THR A 129 -31.65 -8.06 -9.56
CA THR A 129 -32.84 -7.96 -8.70
C THR A 129 -32.91 -6.62 -7.97
N ALA A 130 -31.81 -6.21 -7.35
CA ALA A 130 -31.77 -5.00 -6.54
C ALA A 130 -31.96 -3.71 -7.37
N ILE A 131 -31.35 -3.64 -8.55
CA ILE A 131 -31.51 -2.48 -9.42
C ILE A 131 -32.91 -2.44 -10.05
N ASP A 132 -33.35 -3.53 -10.64
CA ASP A 132 -34.59 -3.54 -11.42
C ASP A 132 -35.85 -3.48 -10.55
N LYS A 133 -35.87 -4.19 -9.41
CA LYS A 133 -37.04 -4.33 -8.57
C LYS A 133 -37.10 -3.29 -7.44
N PHE A 134 -35.95 -2.73 -7.03
CA PHE A 134 -35.92 -1.79 -5.88
C PHE A 134 -35.34 -0.42 -6.24
N LEU A 135 -34.15 -0.35 -6.83
CA LEU A 135 -33.51 0.94 -7.07
C LEU A 135 -34.20 1.72 -8.19
N ASN A 136 -34.45 1.09 -9.34
CA ASN A 136 -35.08 1.74 -10.49
C ASN A 136 -36.49 2.29 -10.20
N PRO A 137 -37.39 1.60 -9.50
CA PRO A 137 -38.68 2.17 -9.08
C PRO A 137 -38.55 3.42 -8.22
N ILE A 138 -37.59 3.41 -7.25
CA ILE A 138 -37.34 4.56 -6.36
C ILE A 138 -36.75 5.73 -7.15
N LEU A 139 -35.78 5.49 -8.03
CA LEU A 139 -35.19 6.56 -8.86
C LEU A 139 -36.19 7.14 -9.84
N ASP A 140 -37.08 6.31 -10.41
CA ASP A 140 -38.12 6.74 -11.32
C ASP A 140 -39.15 7.63 -10.59
N GLU A 141 -39.57 7.24 -9.40
CA GLU A 141 -40.46 8.04 -8.58
C GLU A 141 -39.86 9.39 -8.22
N LYS A 142 -38.60 9.40 -7.72
CA LYS A 142 -37.99 10.58 -7.11
C LYS A 142 -37.24 11.49 -8.07
N ILE A 143 -36.66 10.93 -9.13
CA ILE A 143 -35.72 11.64 -10.04
C ILE A 143 -36.16 11.53 -11.51
N LYS A 144 -37.18 10.71 -11.81
CA LYS A 144 -37.66 10.40 -13.16
C LYS A 144 -36.52 9.81 -14.03
N HIS A 145 -35.79 8.90 -13.45
CA HIS A 145 -34.68 8.22 -14.11
C HIS A 145 -34.64 6.73 -13.77
N ARG A 146 -34.26 5.91 -14.74
CA ARG A 146 -34.00 4.48 -14.57
C ARG A 146 -32.59 4.16 -15.07
N ILE A 147 -31.86 3.41 -14.30
CA ILE A 147 -30.50 2.96 -14.64
C ILE A 147 -30.60 1.74 -15.55
N SER A 148 -29.89 1.80 -16.69
CA SER A 148 -29.59 0.64 -17.52
C SER A 148 -28.12 0.26 -17.29
N TYR A 149 -27.81 -1.02 -17.25
CA TYR A 149 -26.50 -1.53 -16.93
C TYR A 149 -26.26 -2.87 -17.62
N GLY A 150 -25.00 -3.28 -17.72
CA GLY A 150 -24.59 -4.60 -18.22
C GLY A 150 -23.64 -5.26 -17.22
N ILE A 151 -23.71 -6.58 -17.10
CA ILE A 151 -22.86 -7.35 -16.21
C ILE A 151 -22.07 -8.37 -17.04
N GLY A 152 -20.75 -8.38 -16.84
CA GLY A 152 -19.85 -9.36 -17.46
C GLY A 152 -19.15 -10.20 -16.41
N ILE A 153 -19.06 -11.52 -16.61
CA ILE A 153 -18.35 -12.44 -15.72
C ILE A 153 -17.39 -13.31 -16.53
N HIS A 154 -16.15 -13.39 -16.06
CA HIS A 154 -15.18 -14.35 -16.60
C HIS A 154 -14.50 -15.09 -15.45
N THR A 155 -14.38 -16.40 -15.61
CA THR A 155 -13.62 -17.26 -14.69
C THR A 155 -12.37 -17.77 -15.38
N GLY A 156 -11.23 -17.58 -14.76
CA GLY A 156 -9.93 -17.98 -15.31
C GLY A 156 -8.78 -17.63 -14.40
N GLU A 157 -7.58 -17.96 -14.87
CA GLU A 157 -6.36 -17.62 -14.18
C GLU A 157 -6.11 -16.10 -14.21
N ILE A 158 -5.62 -15.61 -13.10
CA ILE A 158 -5.22 -14.22 -12.93
C ILE A 158 -3.90 -14.15 -12.21
N SER A 159 -3.15 -13.13 -12.52
CA SER A 159 -1.96 -12.77 -11.77
C SER A 159 -2.10 -11.35 -11.24
N LEU A 160 -1.66 -11.11 -10.04
CA LEU A 160 -1.69 -9.77 -9.47
C LEU A 160 -0.35 -9.42 -8.81
N SER A 161 0.01 -8.15 -8.90
CA SER A 161 1.20 -7.60 -8.28
C SER A 161 0.90 -6.20 -7.76
N LYS A 162 1.57 -5.80 -6.68
CA LYS A 162 1.54 -4.43 -6.21
C LYS A 162 2.36 -3.55 -7.14
N VAL A 163 1.82 -2.41 -7.50
CA VAL A 163 2.49 -1.41 -8.34
C VAL A 163 2.32 -0.03 -7.75
N GLY A 164 3.17 0.91 -8.20
CA GLY A 164 3.18 2.26 -7.69
C GLY A 164 4.36 2.53 -6.77
N MET A 165 4.25 3.55 -5.95
CA MET A 165 5.31 3.96 -5.02
C MET A 165 4.73 4.53 -3.74
N LYS A 166 5.55 4.60 -2.69
CA LYS A 166 5.18 5.26 -1.44
C LYS A 166 5.12 6.77 -1.66
N GLY A 167 4.04 7.41 -1.24
CA GLY A 167 3.90 8.87 -1.27
C GLY A 167 4.95 9.58 -0.40
N LYS A 168 5.17 10.87 -0.63
CA LYS A 168 6.12 11.68 0.14
C LYS A 168 5.63 11.84 1.58
N GLU A 169 6.52 11.67 2.56
CA GLU A 169 6.20 11.73 4.00
C GLU A 169 5.65 13.09 4.48
N GLN A 170 5.72 14.13 3.66
CA GLN A 170 5.34 15.51 4.02
C GLN A 170 3.89 15.88 3.67
N ASP A 171 3.21 15.09 2.86
CA ASP A 171 1.81 15.33 2.55
C ASP A 171 0.94 14.48 3.47
N THR A 172 0.25 15.10 4.41
CA THR A 172 -0.73 14.46 5.31
C THR A 172 -1.91 13.85 4.55
N ASP A 173 -2.11 14.24 3.30
CA ASP A 173 -3.10 13.70 2.36
C ASP A 173 -2.49 12.79 1.28
N SER A 174 -1.17 12.53 1.30
CA SER A 174 -0.56 11.59 0.35
C SER A 174 -0.97 10.17 0.70
N GLU A 175 -2.08 9.75 0.14
CA GLU A 175 -2.39 8.35 -0.02
C GLU A 175 -1.19 7.69 -0.68
N ASN A 176 -0.74 6.56 -0.12
CA ASN A 176 0.28 5.77 -0.79
C ASN A 176 -0.18 5.52 -2.23
N GLU A 177 0.62 5.94 -3.21
CA GLU A 177 0.32 5.80 -4.64
C GLU A 177 0.50 4.35 -5.09
N PHE A 178 0.01 3.42 -4.27
CA PHE A 178 0.02 1.99 -4.54
C PHE A 178 -1.32 1.51 -5.08
N GLY A 179 -1.24 0.71 -6.14
CA GLY A 179 -2.38 -0.01 -6.71
C GLY A 179 -2.07 -1.49 -6.89
N ILE A 180 -3.02 -2.20 -7.47
CA ILE A 180 -2.85 -3.59 -7.89
C ILE A 180 -2.89 -3.64 -9.42
N ALA A 181 -1.81 -4.14 -10.03
CA ALA A 181 -1.83 -4.50 -11.42
C ALA A 181 -2.45 -5.89 -11.58
N TRP A 182 -3.51 -5.95 -12.35
CA TRP A 182 -4.20 -7.19 -12.74
C TRP A 182 -3.62 -7.66 -14.05
N ILE A 183 -2.78 -8.68 -13.99
CA ILE A 183 -2.04 -9.19 -15.14
C ILE A 183 -2.80 -10.39 -15.72
N GLY A 184 -3.12 -10.31 -17.00
CA GLY A 184 -3.88 -11.34 -17.71
C GLY A 184 -5.14 -10.79 -18.37
N ASN A 185 -5.93 -11.68 -18.98
CA ASN A 185 -7.10 -11.29 -19.75
C ASN A 185 -8.42 -11.31 -18.97
N SER A 186 -8.43 -11.82 -17.74
CA SER A 186 -9.68 -12.11 -17.00
C SER A 186 -10.49 -10.86 -16.71
N THR A 187 -9.82 -9.79 -16.23
CA THR A 187 -10.48 -8.50 -15.98
C THR A 187 -10.95 -7.84 -17.27
N ASN A 188 -10.11 -7.86 -18.31
CA ASN A 188 -10.45 -7.29 -19.61
C ASN A 188 -11.63 -8.00 -20.28
N LEU A 189 -11.73 -9.33 -20.13
CA LEU A 189 -12.85 -10.10 -20.65
C LEU A 189 -14.15 -9.80 -19.91
N ALA A 190 -14.13 -9.72 -18.58
CA ALA A 190 -15.30 -9.32 -17.81
C ALA A 190 -15.80 -7.93 -18.22
N CYS A 191 -14.90 -6.94 -18.37
CA CYS A 191 -15.23 -5.60 -18.87
C CYS A 191 -15.83 -5.63 -20.28
N LYS A 192 -15.25 -6.43 -21.21
CA LYS A 192 -15.76 -6.57 -22.57
C LYS A 192 -17.15 -7.21 -22.60
N PHE A 193 -17.39 -8.25 -21.81
CA PHE A 193 -18.70 -8.88 -21.68
C PHE A 193 -19.73 -7.91 -21.10
N SER A 194 -19.40 -7.21 -20.03
CA SER A 194 -20.27 -6.15 -19.52
C SER A 194 -20.61 -5.15 -20.63
N SER A 195 -19.62 -4.64 -21.36
CA SER A 195 -19.82 -3.64 -22.42
C SER A 195 -20.62 -4.11 -23.62
N ALA A 196 -20.74 -5.43 -23.81
CA ALA A 196 -21.48 -6.03 -24.92
C ALA A 196 -23.00 -6.15 -24.68
N VAL A 197 -23.45 -5.97 -23.43
CA VAL A 197 -24.85 -6.15 -23.03
C VAL A 197 -25.39 -4.92 -22.29
N ASP A 198 -26.70 -4.82 -22.18
CA ASP A 198 -27.42 -3.73 -21.48
C ASP A 198 -28.64 -4.28 -20.73
N ARG A 199 -29.46 -3.37 -20.17
CA ARG A 199 -30.77 -3.66 -19.56
C ARG A 199 -30.76 -4.78 -18.52
N GLY A 200 -29.70 -4.86 -17.72
CA GLY A 200 -29.58 -5.88 -16.70
C GLY A 200 -29.21 -7.27 -17.22
N THR A 201 -28.81 -7.37 -18.49
CA THR A 201 -28.33 -8.64 -19.05
C THR A 201 -26.99 -9.02 -18.43
N ILE A 202 -26.85 -10.29 -18.08
CA ILE A 202 -25.63 -10.91 -17.58
C ILE A 202 -24.97 -11.69 -18.71
N PHE A 203 -23.69 -11.41 -18.98
CA PHE A 203 -22.89 -12.12 -19.97
C PHE A 203 -21.75 -12.86 -19.30
N ILE A 204 -21.71 -14.18 -19.42
CA ILE A 204 -20.66 -15.01 -18.84
C ILE A 204 -19.83 -15.71 -19.92
N SER A 205 -18.55 -15.95 -19.63
CA SER A 205 -17.67 -16.71 -20.52
C SER A 205 -18.04 -18.18 -20.56
N ALA A 206 -17.57 -18.89 -21.59
CA ALA A 206 -17.74 -20.35 -21.70
C ALA A 206 -17.09 -21.09 -20.52
N SER A 207 -15.94 -20.61 -20.01
CA SER A 207 -15.30 -21.17 -18.81
C SER A 207 -16.18 -21.01 -17.57
N THR A 208 -16.74 -19.81 -17.35
CA THR A 208 -17.70 -19.59 -16.27
C THR A 208 -18.91 -20.51 -16.38
N TYR A 209 -19.50 -20.61 -17.57
CA TYR A 209 -20.66 -21.48 -17.79
C TYR A 209 -20.35 -22.96 -17.54
N ALA A 210 -19.20 -23.45 -17.98
CA ALA A 210 -18.80 -24.85 -17.81
C ALA A 210 -18.67 -25.25 -16.31
N GLU A 211 -18.26 -24.32 -15.46
CA GLU A 211 -17.99 -24.58 -14.05
C GLU A 211 -19.17 -24.31 -13.10
N LEU A 212 -20.28 -23.77 -13.60
CA LEU A 212 -21.51 -23.62 -12.82
C LEU A 212 -21.94 -24.93 -12.19
N SER A 213 -22.15 -24.92 -10.87
CA SER A 213 -22.52 -26.11 -10.11
C SER A 213 -23.97 -26.50 -10.29
N ASP A 214 -24.87 -25.55 -10.47
CA ASP A 214 -26.31 -25.80 -10.60
C ASP A 214 -26.69 -26.10 -12.06
N ILE A 215 -27.19 -27.31 -12.28
CA ILE A 215 -27.66 -27.78 -13.61
C ILE A 215 -28.94 -27.04 -14.02
N GLU A 216 -29.85 -26.73 -13.09
CA GLU A 216 -31.10 -26.02 -13.40
C GLU A 216 -30.81 -24.58 -13.80
N SER A 217 -29.84 -23.93 -13.18
CA SER A 217 -29.42 -22.58 -13.57
C SER A 217 -28.87 -22.53 -15.00
N LYS A 218 -28.34 -23.64 -15.53
CA LYS A 218 -27.80 -23.68 -16.89
C LYS A 218 -28.88 -23.52 -17.97
N GLN A 219 -30.11 -23.84 -17.68
CA GLN A 219 -31.25 -23.66 -18.62
C GLN A 219 -31.59 -22.19 -18.88
N MET A 220 -31.23 -21.32 -17.96
CA MET A 220 -31.45 -19.87 -18.09
C MET A 220 -30.47 -19.17 -19.04
N TRP A 221 -29.42 -19.88 -19.47
CA TRP A 221 -28.35 -19.29 -20.26
C TRP A 221 -28.51 -19.63 -21.73
N ARG A 222 -28.48 -18.59 -22.56
CA ARG A 222 -28.49 -18.72 -24.03
C ARG A 222 -27.09 -18.46 -24.59
N LYS A 223 -26.57 -19.39 -25.38
CA LYS A 223 -25.28 -19.20 -26.05
C LYS A 223 -25.39 -18.08 -27.08
N ILE A 224 -24.37 -17.20 -27.11
CA ILE A 224 -24.30 -16.08 -28.04
C ILE A 224 -22.88 -15.90 -28.56
N GLU A 225 -22.78 -15.39 -29.77
CA GLU A 225 -21.55 -14.84 -30.33
C GLU A 225 -21.80 -13.40 -30.71
N PHE A 226 -20.96 -12.51 -30.18
CA PHE A 226 -21.08 -11.10 -30.38
C PHE A 226 -19.81 -10.58 -31.07
N SER A 227 -19.96 -10.01 -32.25
CA SER A 227 -18.87 -9.47 -33.03
C SER A 227 -18.87 -7.93 -32.96
N LYS A 228 -17.76 -7.34 -32.49
CA LYS A 228 -17.55 -5.88 -32.50
C LYS A 228 -16.22 -5.60 -33.16
N GLY A 229 -16.24 -5.10 -34.39
CA GLY A 229 -15.04 -4.93 -35.20
C GLY A 229 -14.38 -6.27 -35.54
N SER A 230 -13.07 -6.38 -35.32
CA SER A 230 -12.29 -7.61 -35.55
C SER A 230 -12.37 -8.63 -34.40
N ASN A 231 -13.01 -8.28 -33.28
CA ASN A 231 -13.08 -9.15 -32.10
C ASN A 231 -14.44 -9.84 -32.03
N THR A 232 -14.41 -11.14 -31.92
CA THR A 232 -15.61 -11.98 -31.62
C THR A 232 -15.56 -12.40 -30.15
N LEU A 233 -16.61 -12.07 -29.40
CA LEU A 233 -16.84 -12.54 -28.05
C LEU A 233 -17.88 -13.66 -28.09
N SER A 234 -17.54 -14.82 -27.57
CA SER A 234 -18.48 -15.94 -27.43
C SER A 234 -18.69 -16.28 -25.97
N GLY A 235 -19.91 -16.64 -25.61
CA GLY A 235 -20.25 -17.01 -24.25
C GLY A 235 -21.77 -17.24 -24.10
N TYR A 236 -22.27 -16.92 -22.92
CA TYR A 236 -23.66 -17.18 -22.58
C TYR A 236 -24.28 -15.94 -21.94
N ILE A 237 -25.51 -15.63 -22.29
CA ILE A 237 -26.27 -14.54 -21.69
C ILE A 237 -27.52 -15.05 -20.99
N ALA A 238 -27.89 -14.32 -19.92
CA ALA A 238 -29.16 -14.43 -19.25
C ALA A 238 -29.77 -13.05 -19.07
N GLU A 239 -30.99 -12.87 -19.53
CA GLU A 239 -31.74 -11.63 -19.40
C GLU A 239 -32.74 -11.78 -18.25
N HIS A 240 -32.96 -10.72 -17.47
CA HIS A 240 -33.90 -10.71 -16.35
C HIS A 240 -33.74 -11.89 -15.38
N TYR A 241 -32.48 -12.31 -15.14
CA TYR A 241 -32.19 -13.45 -14.27
C TYR A 241 -32.12 -12.99 -12.82
N TYR A 242 -33.30 -13.00 -12.18
CA TYR A 242 -33.45 -12.51 -10.80
C TYR A 242 -33.19 -13.63 -9.77
N LEU A 243 -32.91 -13.21 -8.53
CA LEU A 243 -33.04 -14.12 -7.39
C LEU A 243 -34.52 -14.46 -7.17
N GLN A 244 -34.78 -15.69 -6.78
CA GLN A 244 -36.08 -16.02 -6.22
C GLN A 244 -36.20 -15.35 -4.87
N LEU A 245 -37.16 -14.44 -4.75
CA LEU A 245 -37.57 -13.90 -3.47
C LEU A 245 -38.44 -14.94 -2.80
N ASP A 246 -38.38 -15.06 -1.45
CA ASP A 246 -39.25 -15.97 -0.72
C ASP A 246 -40.69 -15.84 -1.19
N GLN A 247 -41.46 -16.92 -1.21
CA GLN A 247 -42.77 -17.05 -1.90
C GLN A 247 -43.79 -15.94 -1.57
N ASP A 248 -43.55 -15.16 -0.48
CA ASP A 248 -44.36 -14.01 -0.11
C ASP A 248 -43.95 -12.68 -0.80
N MET A 249 -42.96 -12.70 -1.69
CA MET A 249 -42.40 -11.52 -2.36
C MET A 249 -42.41 -11.63 -3.89
N GLU A 250 -43.38 -12.33 -4.50
CA GLU A 250 -43.56 -12.24 -5.94
C GLU A 250 -43.93 -10.81 -6.34
N PRO A 251 -43.09 -10.12 -7.15
CA PRO A 251 -43.52 -8.83 -7.68
C PRO A 251 -44.65 -9.09 -8.64
N CYS A 252 -45.79 -8.47 -8.41
CA CYS A 252 -46.84 -8.44 -9.39
C CYS A 252 -46.28 -7.97 -10.73
N VAL A 253 -46.17 -8.87 -11.70
CA VAL A 253 -45.96 -8.51 -13.09
C VAL A 253 -47.19 -7.72 -13.50
N ALA A 254 -47.01 -6.43 -13.74
CA ALA A 254 -48.06 -5.65 -14.41
C ALA A 254 -48.19 -6.21 -15.83
N THR A 255 -49.07 -7.15 -16.03
CA THR A 255 -49.61 -7.44 -17.33
C THR A 255 -50.56 -6.30 -17.68
N ASP A 256 -50.25 -5.56 -18.73
CA ASP A 256 -51.21 -4.69 -19.40
C ASP A 256 -52.39 -5.51 -19.87
N ASN A 257 -53.39 -5.66 -19.02
CA ASN A 257 -54.76 -5.96 -19.40
C ASN A 257 -55.68 -5.47 -18.27
N ASP A 258 -56.24 -4.31 -18.52
CA ASP A 258 -57.35 -3.72 -17.85
C ASP A 258 -58.56 -4.65 -18.01
N ASP A 259 -59.05 -5.21 -16.90
CA ASP A 259 -60.44 -5.59 -16.60
C ASP A 259 -60.47 -6.66 -15.49
N THR A 260 -60.30 -6.27 -14.23
CA THR A 260 -60.96 -6.93 -13.06
C THR A 260 -60.68 -6.11 -11.76
N LEU A 261 -61.21 -4.92 -11.74
CA LEU A 261 -61.43 -4.21 -10.50
C LEU A 261 -62.77 -4.64 -9.94
N ARG A 262 -62.79 -5.64 -9.05
CA ARG A 262 -63.83 -5.86 -8.02
C ARG A 262 -63.71 -7.27 -7.43
N GLN A 263 -62.71 -7.50 -6.59
CA GLN A 263 -62.69 -8.50 -5.50
C GLN A 263 -61.30 -8.45 -4.84
N GLY A 264 -60.99 -7.40 -4.07
CA GLY A 264 -59.61 -7.21 -3.65
C GLY A 264 -59.39 -6.64 -2.24
N ASP A 265 -60.44 -6.45 -1.44
CA ASP A 265 -60.21 -5.70 -0.18
C ASP A 265 -59.60 -6.53 0.97
N GLU A 266 -59.74 -7.84 0.95
CA GLU A 266 -59.13 -8.66 2.04
C GLU A 266 -57.68 -9.09 1.75
N VAL A 267 -57.29 -9.29 0.48
CA VAL A 267 -55.93 -9.65 0.08
C VAL A 267 -54.99 -8.43 0.17
N GLY A 268 -55.50 -7.21 -0.14
CA GLY A 268 -54.76 -5.97 -0.04
C GLY A 268 -54.33 -5.62 1.37
N ILE A 269 -55.15 -5.92 2.38
CA ILE A 269 -54.85 -5.67 3.80
C ILE A 269 -53.73 -6.61 4.32
N GLY A 270 -53.72 -7.87 3.86
CA GLY A 270 -52.66 -8.84 4.20
C GLY A 270 -51.32 -8.44 3.63
N ILE A 271 -51.27 -8.07 2.34
CA ILE A 271 -50.05 -7.62 1.66
C ILE A 271 -49.51 -6.33 2.26
N GLN A 272 -50.39 -5.37 2.61
CA GLN A 272 -50.00 -4.10 3.22
C GLN A 272 -49.40 -4.30 4.61
N LYS A 273 -49.91 -5.25 5.41
CA LYS A 273 -49.37 -5.61 6.72
C LYS A 273 -48.01 -6.29 6.62
N GLN A 274 -47.81 -7.16 5.64
CA GLN A 274 -46.52 -7.84 5.40
C GLN A 274 -45.48 -6.85 4.81
N LEU A 275 -45.85 -5.98 3.88
CA LEU A 275 -45.03 -4.89 3.38
C LEU A 275 -44.58 -3.95 4.52
N SER A 276 -45.47 -3.59 5.44
CA SER A 276 -45.14 -2.76 6.60
C SER A 276 -44.14 -3.45 7.52
N SER A 277 -44.29 -4.74 7.76
CA SER A 277 -43.35 -5.55 8.56
C SER A 277 -41.94 -5.66 7.92
N ILE A 278 -41.91 -5.79 6.59
CA ILE A 278 -40.64 -5.89 5.82
C ILE A 278 -39.95 -4.52 5.77
N VAL A 279 -40.71 -3.43 5.56
CA VAL A 279 -40.21 -2.05 5.61
C VAL A 279 -39.70 -1.71 7.00
N GLU A 280 -40.38 -2.16 8.07
CA GLU A 280 -39.91 -1.98 9.43
C GLU A 280 -38.60 -2.76 9.72
N LYS A 281 -38.50 -4.03 9.29
CA LYS A 281 -37.26 -4.81 9.38
C LYS A 281 -36.12 -4.22 8.54
N ALA A 282 -36.41 -3.73 7.35
CA ALA A 282 -35.43 -3.07 6.50
C ALA A 282 -34.95 -1.75 7.10
N LEU A 283 -35.86 -0.97 7.73
CA LEU A 283 -35.51 0.24 8.48
C LEU A 283 -34.71 -0.08 9.74
N GLU A 284 -35.03 -1.17 10.44
CA GLU A 284 -34.28 -1.61 11.62
C GLU A 284 -32.86 -2.09 11.23
N LEU A 285 -32.73 -2.85 10.15
CA LEU A 285 -31.43 -3.25 9.58
C LEU A 285 -30.61 -2.04 9.14
N GLY A 286 -31.23 -1.07 8.46
CA GLY A 286 -30.59 0.19 8.09
C GLY A 286 -30.10 1.00 9.28
N ARG A 287 -30.87 1.04 10.40
CA ARG A 287 -30.45 1.70 11.65
C ARG A 287 -29.28 0.94 12.31
N LYS A 288 -29.30 -0.39 12.31
CA LYS A 288 -28.19 -1.21 12.82
C LYS A 288 -26.93 -1.02 11.99
N GLU A 289 -27.07 -0.96 10.68
CA GLU A 289 -25.96 -0.72 9.76
C GLU A 289 -25.36 0.67 9.95
N GLN A 290 -26.19 1.70 10.10
CA GLN A 290 -25.76 3.07 10.43
C GLN A 290 -25.01 3.09 11.78
N SER A 291 -25.54 2.41 12.80
CA SER A 291 -24.88 2.30 14.11
C SER A 291 -23.55 1.56 14.05
N LEU A 292 -23.40 0.57 13.16
CA LEU A 292 -22.14 -0.12 12.93
C LEU A 292 -21.13 0.77 12.20
N GLN A 293 -21.58 1.54 11.20
CA GLN A 293 -20.73 2.52 10.52
C GLN A 293 -20.22 3.60 11.47
N ASP A 294 -21.10 4.14 12.33
CA ASP A 294 -20.73 5.15 13.35
C ASP A 294 -19.72 4.56 14.38
N ARG A 295 -19.84 3.26 14.68
CA ARG A 295 -18.87 2.57 15.54
C ARG A 295 -17.55 2.34 14.84
N GLU A 296 -17.55 1.96 13.56
CA GLU A 296 -16.37 1.76 12.74
C GLU A 296 -15.61 3.07 12.55
N GLU A 297 -16.31 4.18 12.28
CA GLU A 297 -15.70 5.50 12.19
C GLU A 297 -15.06 5.93 13.52
N LYS A 298 -15.76 5.73 14.65
CA LYS A 298 -15.20 6.01 15.98
C LYS A 298 -13.99 5.13 16.31
N LEU A 299 -13.99 3.88 15.84
CA LEU A 299 -12.86 2.97 16.02
C LEU A 299 -11.65 3.43 15.19
N ASN A 300 -11.88 3.84 13.94
CA ASN A 300 -10.84 4.35 13.05
C ASN A 300 -10.19 5.64 13.60
N ILE A 301 -11.01 6.53 14.17
CA ILE A 301 -10.51 7.74 14.86
C ILE A 301 -9.62 7.35 16.06
N LYS A 302 -10.02 6.36 16.86
CA LYS A 302 -9.23 5.89 18.00
C LYS A 302 -7.93 5.22 17.55
N VAL A 303 -7.96 4.42 16.50
CA VAL A 303 -6.76 3.78 15.93
C VAL A 303 -5.79 4.84 15.43
N ALA A 304 -6.28 5.85 14.72
CA ALA A 304 -5.45 6.99 14.27
C ALA A 304 -4.82 7.75 15.45
N GLU A 305 -5.57 7.94 16.55
CA GLU A 305 -5.06 8.60 17.77
C GLU A 305 -3.98 7.75 18.47
N ILE A 306 -4.17 6.42 18.53
CA ILE A 306 -3.16 5.50 19.08
C ILE A 306 -1.90 5.54 18.25
N ASN A 307 -1.99 5.41 16.93
CA ASN A 307 -0.84 5.47 16.04
C ASN A 307 -0.08 6.79 16.13
N ARG A 308 -0.81 7.91 16.30
CA ARG A 308 -0.19 9.22 16.53
C ARG A 308 0.59 9.25 17.85
N LYS A 309 0.01 8.75 18.95
CA LYS A 309 0.67 8.69 20.25
C LYS A 309 1.88 7.78 20.26
N GLU A 310 1.81 6.64 19.57
CA GLU A 310 2.94 5.72 19.40
C GLU A 310 4.08 6.40 18.65
N LYS A 311 3.77 7.13 17.57
CA LYS A 311 4.77 7.89 16.82
C LYS A 311 5.38 9.01 17.66
N GLU A 312 4.57 9.75 18.41
CA GLU A 312 5.06 10.80 19.33
C GLU A 312 5.96 10.22 20.43
N ASN A 313 5.60 9.06 21.00
CA ASN A 313 6.42 8.37 21.98
C ASN A 313 7.74 7.89 21.38
N PHE A 314 7.70 7.30 20.18
CA PHE A 314 8.91 6.85 19.47
C PHE A 314 9.87 8.01 19.18
N GLU A 315 9.37 9.16 18.70
CA GLU A 315 10.21 10.36 18.48
C GLU A 315 10.76 10.92 19.80
N ARG A 316 9.98 10.85 20.88
CA ARG A 316 10.43 11.26 22.22
C ARG A 316 11.54 10.35 22.74
N GLU A 317 11.40 9.03 22.63
CA GLU A 317 12.44 8.06 23.01
C GLU A 317 13.71 8.28 22.19
N LYS A 318 13.59 8.44 20.89
CA LYS A 318 14.72 8.74 20.00
C LYS A 318 15.44 10.03 20.38
N SER A 319 14.68 11.06 20.78
CA SER A 319 15.25 12.31 21.27
C SER A 319 15.99 12.13 22.60
N LEU A 320 15.47 11.31 23.51
CA LEU A 320 16.14 10.98 24.77
C LEU A 320 17.45 10.22 24.51
N TYR A 321 17.44 9.21 23.66
CA TYR A 321 18.65 8.47 23.29
C TYR A 321 19.68 9.36 22.59
N LYS A 322 19.24 10.32 21.78
CA LYS A 322 20.13 11.29 21.16
C LYS A 322 20.77 12.18 22.20
N ASN A 323 20.01 12.70 23.16
CA ASN A 323 20.54 13.54 24.24
C ASN A 323 21.54 12.77 25.12
N GLU A 324 21.25 11.50 25.42
CA GLU A 324 22.15 10.60 26.14
C GLU A 324 23.46 10.41 25.38
N TYR A 325 23.40 10.12 24.09
CA TYR A 325 24.56 9.96 23.24
C TYR A 325 25.38 11.24 23.11
N ASP A 326 24.74 12.37 22.87
CA ASP A 326 25.39 13.69 22.75
C ASP A 326 26.10 14.06 24.07
N PHE A 327 25.47 13.73 25.21
CA PHE A 327 26.08 13.94 26.53
C PHE A 327 27.42 13.20 26.69
N TYR A 328 27.46 11.92 26.38
CA TYR A 328 28.72 11.15 26.48
C TYR A 328 29.75 11.62 25.46
N CYS A 329 29.35 11.97 24.25
CA CYS A 329 30.26 12.56 23.27
C CYS A 329 30.83 13.88 23.74
N ASP A 330 30.05 14.73 24.41
CA ASP A 330 30.51 16.02 25.00
C ASP A 330 31.47 15.79 26.18
N VAL A 331 31.19 14.79 27.04
CA VAL A 331 32.10 14.39 28.12
C VAL A 331 33.46 13.99 27.56
N LEU A 332 33.47 13.08 26.57
CA LEU A 332 34.69 12.63 25.89
C LEU A 332 35.39 13.81 25.19
N GLY A 333 34.62 14.65 24.49
CA GLY A 333 35.12 15.86 23.84
C GLY A 333 35.77 16.83 24.81
N SER A 334 35.32 16.88 26.08
CA SER A 334 35.90 17.76 27.13
C SER A 334 37.34 17.41 27.49
N GLY A 335 37.74 16.14 27.28
CA GLY A 335 39.11 15.66 27.46
C GLY A 335 40.09 16.12 26.38
N HIS A 336 39.60 16.63 25.26
CA HIS A 336 40.45 17.08 24.16
C HIS A 336 41.35 18.25 24.58
N CYS A 337 42.65 18.10 24.41
CA CYS A 337 43.67 19.11 24.72
C CYS A 337 43.75 19.56 26.20
N LYS A 338 43.18 18.83 27.17
CA LYS A 338 43.18 19.14 28.59
C LYS A 338 43.97 18.12 29.40
N ALA A 339 45.30 18.07 29.22
CA ALA A 339 46.17 17.04 29.80
C ALA A 339 46.04 16.87 31.34
N ALA A 340 45.93 17.96 32.08
CA ALA A 340 45.77 17.90 33.53
C ALA A 340 44.43 17.26 33.92
N TYR A 341 43.33 17.67 33.30
CA TYR A 341 42.01 17.15 33.54
C TYR A 341 41.91 15.65 33.14
N VAL A 342 42.52 15.28 32.02
CA VAL A 342 42.52 13.87 31.57
C VAL A 342 43.24 12.99 32.62
N LYS A 343 44.39 13.43 33.16
CA LYS A 343 45.14 12.69 34.18
C LYS A 343 44.43 12.65 35.53
N GLU A 344 43.74 13.73 35.90
CA GLU A 344 42.97 13.83 37.15
C GLU A 344 41.79 12.83 37.16
N MET A 345 41.07 12.73 36.06
CA MET A 345 39.91 11.80 35.96
C MET A 345 40.32 10.32 35.88
N GLY A 346 41.52 10.05 35.36
CA GLY A 346 42.04 8.69 35.25
C GLY A 346 41.48 7.87 34.07
N GLN A 347 42.12 6.75 33.78
CA GLN A 347 41.80 5.90 32.63
C GLN A 347 40.36 5.33 32.69
N ASP A 348 39.96 4.83 33.86
CA ASP A 348 38.68 4.13 34.03
C ASP A 348 37.50 5.05 33.69
N PHE A 349 37.57 6.32 34.13
CA PHE A 349 36.53 7.31 33.80
C PHE A 349 36.33 7.49 32.31
N TRP A 350 37.41 7.58 31.55
CA TRP A 350 37.30 7.79 30.10
C TRP A 350 36.85 6.54 29.35
N GLU A 351 37.22 5.35 29.84
CA GLU A 351 36.81 4.08 29.26
C GLU A 351 35.35 3.79 29.55
N GLU A 352 34.85 4.06 30.78
CA GLU A 352 33.41 3.96 31.10
C GLU A 352 32.58 4.88 30.21
N ASN A 353 32.94 6.12 30.05
CA ASN A 353 32.22 7.06 29.18
C ASN A 353 32.29 6.66 27.68
N LEU A 354 33.36 6.02 27.27
CA LEU A 354 33.44 5.44 25.91
C LEU A 354 32.46 4.28 25.72
N GLU A 355 32.39 3.36 26.69
CA GLU A 355 31.47 2.24 26.69
C GLU A 355 30.02 2.73 26.70
N ASP A 356 29.70 3.71 27.53
CA ASP A 356 28.39 4.36 27.61
C ASP A 356 28.02 5.07 26.30
N ALA A 357 28.98 5.77 25.66
CA ALA A 357 28.76 6.38 24.34
C ALA A 357 28.44 5.31 23.27
N ILE A 358 29.16 4.18 23.32
CA ILE A 358 28.88 3.06 22.39
C ILE A 358 27.49 2.48 22.65
N ALA A 359 27.13 2.24 23.92
CA ALA A 359 25.82 1.72 24.29
C ALA A 359 24.67 2.67 23.91
N ALA A 360 24.83 3.98 24.16
CA ALA A 360 23.86 4.99 23.73
C ALA A 360 23.76 5.11 22.20
N GLY A 361 24.91 5.02 21.51
CA GLY A 361 24.95 4.99 20.06
C GLY A 361 24.20 3.80 19.45
N ALA A 362 24.32 2.63 20.09
CA ALA A 362 23.60 1.43 19.65
C ALA A 362 22.07 1.61 19.72
N LYS A 363 21.54 2.31 20.73
CA LYS A 363 20.11 2.68 20.83
C LYS A 363 19.65 3.57 19.66
N LEU A 364 20.57 4.33 19.06
CA LEU A 364 20.34 5.16 17.86
C LEU A 364 20.60 4.43 16.55
N GLY A 365 20.89 3.11 16.59
CA GLY A 365 21.23 2.31 15.41
C GLY A 365 22.63 2.60 14.85
N LYS A 366 23.54 3.19 15.64
CA LYS A 366 24.94 3.33 15.29
C LYS A 366 25.70 2.09 15.72
N ASP A 367 26.54 1.55 14.83
CA ASP A 367 27.48 0.51 15.21
C ASP A 367 28.67 1.10 16.00
N GLU A 368 29.41 0.23 16.70
CA GLU A 368 30.56 0.60 17.50
C GLU A 368 31.65 1.34 16.71
N HIS A 369 31.87 0.88 15.46
CA HIS A 369 32.86 1.51 14.57
C HIS A 369 32.48 2.95 14.24
N LYS A 370 31.22 3.21 13.98
CA LYS A 370 30.72 4.56 13.70
C LYS A 370 30.83 5.48 14.90
N VAL A 371 30.54 5.00 16.11
CA VAL A 371 30.70 5.76 17.34
C VAL A 371 32.18 6.09 17.57
N LYS A 372 33.07 5.08 17.54
CA LYS A 372 34.52 5.27 17.68
C LYS A 372 35.06 6.26 16.66
N HIS A 373 34.55 6.24 15.46
CA HIS A 373 34.91 7.16 14.39
C HIS A 373 34.54 8.61 14.73
N GLU A 374 33.33 8.85 15.21
CA GLU A 374 32.83 10.20 15.55
C GLU A 374 33.63 10.85 16.67
N ILE A 375 34.09 10.09 17.66
CA ILE A 375 34.82 10.60 18.84
C ILE A 375 36.34 10.39 18.75
N SER A 376 36.86 9.87 17.65
CA SER A 376 38.28 9.48 17.51
C SER A 376 39.23 10.61 17.82
N TYR A 377 38.93 11.85 17.45
CA TYR A 377 39.77 13.01 17.71
C TYR A 377 39.97 13.28 19.20
N ALA A 378 38.94 13.10 20.01
CA ALA A 378 39.00 13.29 21.46
C ALA A 378 39.76 12.12 22.10
N MET A 379 39.46 10.89 21.71
CA MET A 379 40.10 9.68 22.26
C MET A 379 41.61 9.61 21.96
N VAL A 380 42.04 10.06 20.76
CA VAL A 380 43.47 10.22 20.48
C VAL A 380 44.17 11.11 21.51
N SER A 381 43.57 12.28 21.79
CA SER A 381 44.12 13.24 22.77
C SER A 381 44.09 12.68 24.20
N ILE A 382 43.01 12.00 24.59
CA ILE A 382 42.84 11.42 25.92
C ILE A 382 43.92 10.36 26.15
N TYR A 383 44.03 9.37 25.28
CA TYR A 383 44.99 8.28 25.44
C TYR A 383 46.44 8.73 25.27
N GLU A 384 46.71 9.75 24.45
CA GLU A 384 48.01 10.37 24.35
C GLU A 384 48.43 11.02 25.70
N ASN A 385 47.50 11.72 26.37
CA ASN A 385 47.75 12.36 27.68
C ASN A 385 47.84 11.34 28.82
N LEU A 386 47.18 10.19 28.70
CA LEU A 386 47.30 9.05 29.61
C LEU A 386 48.55 8.19 29.33
N GLU A 387 49.31 8.48 28.27
CA GLU A 387 50.48 7.73 27.82
C GLU A 387 50.17 6.29 27.39
N ILE A 388 48.91 6.02 26.97
CA ILE A 388 48.42 4.71 26.47
C ILE A 388 48.48 4.73 24.94
N TYR A 389 49.67 4.64 24.39
CA TYR A 389 49.92 4.91 22.96
C TYR A 389 49.34 3.87 21.99
N ASP A 390 49.19 2.62 22.40
CA ASP A 390 48.55 1.60 21.53
C ASP A 390 47.08 1.95 21.31
N LYS A 391 46.33 2.31 22.36
CA LYS A 391 44.93 2.73 22.20
C LYS A 391 44.85 4.08 21.47
N ALA A 392 45.77 5.02 21.75
CA ALA A 392 45.83 6.26 20.97
C ALA A 392 46.08 6.03 19.50
N TYR A 393 46.87 5.04 19.15
CA TYR A 393 47.13 4.66 17.76
C TYR A 393 45.89 4.06 17.09
N ASP A 394 45.14 3.20 17.76
CA ASP A 394 43.91 2.63 17.20
C ASP A 394 42.89 3.75 16.84
N PHE A 395 42.67 4.70 17.73
CA PHE A 395 41.83 5.86 17.45
C PHE A 395 42.42 6.81 16.41
N LEU A 396 43.75 6.91 16.31
CA LEU A 396 44.43 7.70 15.29
C LEU A 396 44.16 7.12 13.88
N VAL A 397 44.08 5.81 13.75
CA VAL A 397 43.69 5.11 12.48
C VAL A 397 42.24 5.44 12.13
N GLU A 398 41.33 5.41 13.10
CA GLU A 398 39.93 5.78 12.89
C GLU A 398 39.79 7.25 12.47
N GLN A 399 40.50 8.15 13.14
CA GLN A 399 40.53 9.57 12.79
C GLN A 399 41.06 9.79 11.37
N ALA A 400 42.14 9.12 10.98
CA ALA A 400 42.68 9.20 9.63
C ALA A 400 41.73 8.71 8.55
N ALA A 401 40.86 7.75 8.86
CA ALA A 401 39.89 7.19 7.92
C ALA A 401 38.73 8.12 7.60
N GLY A 402 38.32 8.99 8.54
CA GLY A 402 37.10 9.76 8.40
C GLY A 402 37.14 11.24 8.73
N HIS A 403 37.94 11.67 9.68
CA HIS A 403 38.00 13.08 10.00
C HIS A 403 38.69 13.90 8.91
N PRO A 404 38.26 15.14 8.66
CA PRO A 404 38.86 15.99 7.64
C PRO A 404 40.26 16.50 8.03
N TRP A 405 40.61 16.48 9.30
CA TRP A 405 41.86 17.01 9.77
C TRP A 405 42.62 16.05 10.70
N LEU A 406 43.90 16.03 10.54
CA LEU A 406 44.86 15.23 11.30
C LEU A 406 46.17 15.99 11.32
N HIS A 407 46.81 16.10 12.49
CA HIS A 407 48.06 16.86 12.63
C HIS A 407 49.28 15.94 12.55
N LEU A 408 50.26 16.34 11.73
CA LEU A 408 51.52 15.60 11.57
C LEU A 408 52.25 15.41 12.89
N SER A 409 52.27 16.42 13.77
CA SER A 409 52.91 16.36 15.09
C SER A 409 52.34 15.29 16.00
N THR A 410 51.00 15.13 16.00
CA THR A 410 50.30 14.06 16.75
C THR A 410 50.66 12.68 16.19
N VAL A 411 50.64 12.54 14.88
CA VAL A 411 51.04 11.30 14.18
C VAL A 411 52.48 10.91 14.54
N GLN A 412 53.40 11.89 14.47
CA GLN A 412 54.82 11.66 14.78
C GLN A 412 55.02 11.19 16.21
N LYS A 413 54.37 11.84 17.16
CA LYS A 413 54.47 11.52 18.58
C LYS A 413 54.00 10.12 18.91
N ILE A 414 52.80 9.73 18.39
CA ILE A 414 52.20 8.43 18.67
C ILE A 414 52.97 7.32 17.95
N VAL A 415 53.26 7.49 16.67
CA VAL A 415 53.95 6.46 15.87
C VAL A 415 55.36 6.21 16.40
N ALA A 416 56.10 7.22 16.89
CA ALA A 416 57.41 7.07 17.51
C ALA A 416 57.36 6.23 18.80
N LYS A 417 56.24 6.18 19.49
CA LYS A 417 56.03 5.41 20.72
C LYS A 417 55.62 3.97 20.45
N VAL A 418 54.72 3.75 19.51
CA VAL A 418 54.24 2.38 19.17
C VAL A 418 55.18 1.65 18.24
N GLN A 419 56.03 2.34 17.49
CA GLN A 419 57.01 1.78 16.55
C GLN A 419 56.43 0.97 15.39
N TYR A 420 55.18 1.17 15.05
CA TYR A 420 54.51 0.58 13.88
C TYR A 420 53.52 1.59 13.27
N CYS A 421 53.25 1.47 11.95
CA CYS A 421 52.41 2.43 11.25
C CYS A 421 51.64 1.89 10.03
N ASP A 422 51.61 0.58 9.79
CA ASP A 422 51.04 0.03 8.55
C ASP A 422 49.54 0.28 8.39
N ARG A 423 48.75 0.13 9.46
CA ARG A 423 47.32 0.41 9.46
C ARG A 423 47.05 1.89 9.16
N LEU A 424 47.84 2.78 9.77
CA LEU A 424 47.75 4.23 9.57
C LEU A 424 48.11 4.61 8.14
N LYS A 425 49.17 4.04 7.58
CA LYS A 425 49.56 4.22 6.18
C LYS A 425 48.38 3.86 5.26
N SER A 426 47.80 2.69 5.46
CA SER A 426 46.62 2.25 4.67
C SER A 426 45.46 3.22 4.76
N ALA A 427 45.12 3.68 5.96
CA ALA A 427 44.03 4.66 6.17
C ALA A 427 44.30 5.98 5.45
N ILE A 428 45.52 6.56 5.58
CA ILE A 428 45.93 7.79 4.91
C ILE A 428 45.85 7.65 3.37
N TYR A 429 46.35 6.55 2.80
CA TYR A 429 46.30 6.33 1.36
C TYR A 429 44.86 6.23 0.85
N LYS A 430 44.00 5.50 1.56
CA LYS A 430 42.57 5.37 1.22
C LYS A 430 41.86 6.74 1.32
N ARG A 431 42.18 7.54 2.33
CA ARG A 431 41.60 8.86 2.53
C ARG A 431 41.97 9.85 1.43
N LEU A 432 43.25 9.87 1.04
CA LEU A 432 43.73 10.71 -0.05
C LEU A 432 43.16 10.31 -1.43
N ALA A 433 42.80 9.05 -1.60
CA ALA A 433 42.13 8.58 -2.82
C ALA A 433 40.69 9.09 -2.96
N LYS A 434 40.03 9.46 -1.85
CA LYS A 434 38.73 10.09 -1.85
C LYS A 434 38.89 11.58 -2.17
N ASN A 435 38.03 12.15 -3.01
CA ASN A 435 38.11 13.55 -3.43
C ASN A 435 37.29 14.50 -2.52
N ASP A 436 37.20 14.19 -1.22
CA ASP A 436 36.34 14.86 -0.25
C ASP A 436 37.09 15.76 0.77
N LEU A 437 38.40 15.91 0.63
CA LEU A 437 39.21 16.79 1.46
C LEU A 437 39.38 18.17 0.83
N SER A 438 39.27 19.24 1.66
CA SER A 438 39.66 20.58 1.26
C SER A 438 41.16 20.65 0.91
N ALA A 439 41.59 21.66 0.17
CA ALA A 439 42.99 21.81 -0.24
C ALA A 439 43.97 21.85 0.96
N ASP A 440 43.58 22.53 2.06
CA ASP A 440 44.40 22.65 3.27
C ASP A 440 44.57 21.33 4.01
N TYR A 441 43.45 20.58 4.18
CA TYR A 441 43.50 19.27 4.83
C TYR A 441 44.23 18.25 3.99
N ARG A 442 44.03 18.29 2.66
CA ARG A 442 44.77 17.44 1.72
C ARG A 442 46.28 17.67 1.82
N CYS A 443 46.69 18.92 1.91
CA CYS A 443 48.10 19.25 2.08
C CYS A 443 48.69 18.61 3.34
N GLU A 444 47.98 18.65 4.48
CA GLU A 444 48.44 18.05 5.73
C GLU A 444 48.51 16.52 5.64
N PHE A 445 47.50 15.88 5.02
CA PHE A 445 47.51 14.44 4.77
C PHE A 445 48.65 13.99 3.83
N GLU A 446 49.00 14.80 2.83
CA GLU A 446 50.16 14.52 1.96
C GLU A 446 51.49 14.66 2.74
N LYS A 447 51.64 15.61 3.65
CA LYS A 447 52.78 15.69 4.53
C LYS A 447 52.93 14.48 5.43
N ILE A 448 51.82 14.02 6.02
CA ILE A 448 51.78 12.80 6.84
C ILE A 448 52.14 11.59 6.03
N LYS A 449 51.57 11.43 4.83
CA LYS A 449 51.92 10.34 3.90
C LYS A 449 53.41 10.30 3.58
N ASN A 450 54.01 11.44 3.24
CA ASN A 450 55.38 11.54 2.88
C ASN A 450 56.31 11.21 4.09
N TRP A 451 55.93 11.66 5.28
CA TRP A 451 56.66 11.32 6.50
C TRP A 451 56.58 9.81 6.82
N LEU A 452 55.36 9.25 6.76
CA LEU A 452 55.16 7.80 6.98
C LEU A 452 55.90 6.92 5.96
N ALA A 453 56.09 7.38 4.73
CA ALA A 453 56.83 6.66 3.71
C ALA A 453 58.33 6.55 4.02
N GLN A 454 58.87 7.53 4.76
CA GLN A 454 60.26 7.62 5.18
C GLN A 454 60.52 7.04 6.57
N TYR A 455 59.44 6.85 7.37
CA TYR A 455 59.56 6.34 8.72
C TYR A 455 60.06 4.88 8.73
N LYS A 456 61.16 4.68 9.46
CA LYS A 456 61.70 3.34 9.76
C LYS A 456 61.59 3.18 11.28
N PRO A 457 60.89 2.14 11.76
CA PRO A 457 60.71 1.86 13.18
C PRO A 457 62.04 1.50 13.84
#